data_06828769da73641225bb6dea9976264c
#
_entry.id   06828769da73641225bb6dea9976264c
#
_cell.length_a   1.000
_cell.length_b   1.000
_cell.length_c   1.000
_cell.angle_alpha   90.00
_cell.angle_beta   90.00
_cell.angle_gamma   90.00
#
_symmetry.space_group_name_H-M   'P 1'
#
loop_
_entity.id
_entity.type
_entity.pdbx_description
1 polymer ?
#
loop_
_entity_poly.entity_id
_entity_poly.type
_entity_poly.pdbx_seq_one_letter_code
_entity_poly.pdbx_strand_id
1 'polypeptide(L)'
;MTRFGKTLAAFILISPVGCVLCAQSPEVGDRKKLIFHDIRTDAQGHIVPWFSDEPGAAYDHVLGLLWRYWKYMPNFSSNDEEFHRRYRATAGVKKYFVFRTLDEPGVGGDQFAMMLSSWSLYYAYSGNPEVLEDMRNEADLYIANGLSARSAAWPNIPYPCNTKKLAVYDGDLVAGKGYTQPDKAGSFGAELVTLYKITGERKYLDVARAIADTLASRVQPGDNDHSPLPYRVHAETNQVRDAYTSNWTGTLRLFEGLIGLHEGNTDSYQKADTIISNWLKQYPLRTNKWGPFFEDVGSWSDTEINAGTLAWYMLEHREWNPNWRNDVRVIQDWVLRTLGIDYWKRYGPTIIGEQTVYKIQGQSHTSRHASVELRYAEQSGDTSRKQEAVLQLNWATYMVDDDGKNWYPNFELQEIWWTDGYGDYVRHYLRAMGAAPELAPPGQNHLLRTTSVCRKVEYEPRRIAYETFDDSGAEVVRLVSKPKVVRCGVKPLPYRKGPTEEGWSWQPLSSGGVLRLNRKGADRVEIVL
;
A
#
# COMPACT_ATOMS: atom_id res chain seq x y z
N MET A 1 22.69 76.72 -21.56
CA MET A 1 23.34 75.59 -22.24
C MET A 1 23.69 74.52 -21.18
N THR A 2 22.87 73.55 -21.01
CA THR A 2 23.16 72.44 -20.09
C THR A 2 22.28 71.23 -20.49
N ARG A 3 22.94 70.19 -20.91
CA ARG A 3 22.33 68.96 -21.41
C ARG A 3 21.86 68.10 -20.23
N PHE A 4 20.59 67.71 -20.26
CA PHE A 4 20.01 66.67 -19.39
C PHE A 4 20.42 65.29 -19.89
N GLY A 5 21.10 64.52 -19.02
CA GLY A 5 21.30 63.09 -19.21
C GLY A 5 20.15 62.32 -18.56
N LYS A 6 19.39 61.58 -19.36
CA LYS A 6 18.38 60.62 -18.87
C LYS A 6 19.06 59.27 -18.65
N THR A 7 19.15 58.88 -17.39
CA THR A 7 19.55 57.52 -17.02
C THR A 7 18.32 56.62 -17.07
N LEU A 8 18.28 55.66 -17.95
CA LEU A 8 17.25 54.63 -18.08
C LEU A 8 17.60 53.50 -17.11
N ALA A 9 16.87 53.35 -16.02
CA ALA A 9 16.98 52.20 -15.16
C ALA A 9 16.18 51.05 -15.78
N ALA A 10 16.88 50.03 -16.27
CA ALA A 10 16.28 48.79 -16.72
C ALA A 10 15.94 47.95 -15.48
N PHE A 11 14.66 47.79 -15.18
CA PHE A 11 14.17 46.77 -14.27
C PHE A 11 14.25 45.44 -14.98
N ILE A 12 15.19 44.60 -14.57
CA ILE A 12 15.20 43.17 -14.91
C ILE A 12 14.19 42.50 -14.00
N LEU A 13 13.01 42.19 -14.53
CA LEU A 13 12.06 41.27 -13.94
C LEU A 13 12.67 39.86 -14.06
N ILE A 14 13.28 39.38 -12.99
CA ILE A 14 13.60 37.97 -12.84
C ILE A 14 12.30 37.28 -12.50
N SER A 15 11.62 36.69 -13.48
CA SER A 15 10.61 35.68 -13.29
C SER A 15 11.28 34.45 -12.64
N PRO A 16 10.75 33.93 -11.57
CA PRO A 16 11.15 32.60 -11.14
C PRO A 16 10.55 31.62 -12.16
N VAL A 17 11.35 31.21 -13.12
CA VAL A 17 11.07 30.03 -13.94
C VAL A 17 11.19 28.86 -12.97
N GLY A 18 10.07 28.50 -12.33
CA GLY A 18 9.93 27.22 -11.73
C GLY A 18 10.19 26.18 -12.83
N CYS A 19 11.26 25.45 -12.73
CA CYS A 19 11.50 24.28 -13.55
C CYS A 19 10.39 23.27 -13.28
N VAL A 20 9.30 23.39 -14.02
CA VAL A 20 8.38 22.28 -14.23
C VAL A 20 9.14 21.33 -15.14
N LEU A 21 9.86 20.39 -14.57
CA LEU A 21 10.35 19.22 -15.28
C LEU A 21 9.12 18.42 -15.72
N CYS A 22 8.58 18.79 -16.88
CA CYS A 22 7.67 17.90 -17.60
C CYS A 22 8.48 16.66 -17.96
N ALA A 23 8.22 15.57 -17.24
CA ALA A 23 8.74 14.26 -17.59
C ALA A 23 8.16 13.87 -18.96
N GLN A 24 8.86 14.22 -20.03
CA GLN A 24 8.62 13.62 -21.34
C GLN A 24 9.03 12.15 -21.22
N SER A 25 8.17 11.25 -21.70
CA SER A 25 8.52 9.84 -21.83
C SER A 25 9.82 9.74 -22.63
N PRO A 26 10.91 9.27 -22.04
CA PRO A 26 12.19 9.32 -22.72
C PRO A 26 12.20 8.37 -23.90
N GLU A 27 12.63 8.84 -25.06
CA GLU A 27 13.07 7.95 -26.13
C GLU A 27 14.23 7.11 -25.61
N VAL A 28 14.05 5.79 -25.61
CA VAL A 28 14.96 4.85 -24.99
C VAL A 28 16.07 4.53 -25.99
N GLY A 29 17.02 5.43 -26.14
CA GLY A 29 18.32 5.13 -26.71
C GLY A 29 19.30 4.79 -25.59
N ASP A 30 20.06 3.72 -25.75
CA ASP A 30 21.28 3.31 -25.01
C ASP A 30 21.34 3.64 -23.48
N ARG A 31 20.25 3.47 -22.74
CA ARG A 31 20.24 3.72 -21.30
C ARG A 31 20.78 2.53 -20.54
N LYS A 32 21.93 2.71 -19.97
CA LYS A 32 22.57 1.71 -19.11
C LYS A 32 21.79 1.56 -17.80
N LYS A 33 21.29 0.35 -17.54
CA LYS A 33 20.67 -0.10 -16.29
C LYS A 33 19.39 0.63 -15.84
N LEU A 34 18.28 0.27 -16.44
CA LEU A 34 16.95 0.59 -15.90
C LEU A 34 16.52 -0.38 -14.77
N ILE A 35 17.27 -1.45 -14.56
CA ILE A 35 17.01 -2.53 -13.62
C ILE A 35 18.32 -3.16 -13.18
N PHE A 36 18.35 -3.86 -12.03
CA PHE A 36 19.57 -4.47 -11.50
C PHE A 36 19.99 -5.73 -12.22
N HIS A 37 19.02 -6.53 -12.64
CA HIS A 37 19.25 -7.87 -13.20
C HIS A 37 19.02 -7.85 -14.70
N ASP A 38 19.73 -8.70 -15.43
CA ASP A 38 19.48 -8.92 -16.85
C ASP A 38 18.07 -9.50 -17.04
N ILE A 39 17.36 -9.00 -18.05
CA ILE A 39 16.02 -9.47 -18.36
C ILE A 39 16.08 -10.93 -18.81
N ARG A 40 15.30 -11.78 -18.15
CA ARG A 40 15.05 -13.17 -18.52
C ARG A 40 13.67 -13.28 -19.16
N THR A 41 13.56 -14.10 -20.19
CA THR A 41 12.29 -14.37 -20.89
C THR A 41 12.06 -15.86 -21.07
N ASP A 42 10.78 -16.24 -21.15
CA ASP A 42 10.38 -17.57 -21.59
C ASP A 42 10.58 -17.76 -23.11
N ALA A 43 10.20 -18.93 -23.62
CA ALA A 43 10.31 -19.26 -25.05
C ALA A 43 9.44 -18.40 -25.97
N GLN A 44 8.44 -17.70 -25.42
CA GLN A 44 7.55 -16.77 -26.11
C GLN A 44 8.06 -15.33 -26.07
N GLY A 45 9.17 -15.07 -25.36
CA GLY A 45 9.74 -13.74 -25.17
C GLY A 45 9.09 -12.95 -24.02
N HIS A 46 8.23 -13.57 -23.22
CA HIS A 46 7.62 -12.92 -22.07
C HIS A 46 8.56 -12.91 -20.86
N ILE A 47 8.52 -11.81 -20.11
CA ILE A 47 9.36 -11.65 -18.92
C ILE A 47 9.03 -12.69 -17.85
N VAL A 48 10.08 -13.38 -17.35
CA VAL A 48 10.01 -14.22 -16.16
C VAL A 48 10.74 -13.54 -15.00
N PRO A 49 10.49 -13.92 -13.73
CA PRO A 49 11.22 -13.33 -12.60
C PRO A 49 12.72 -13.55 -12.73
N TRP A 50 13.52 -12.61 -12.22
CA TRP A 50 14.98 -12.67 -12.35
C TRP A 50 15.62 -13.86 -11.59
N PHE A 51 15.04 -14.24 -10.47
CA PHE A 51 15.61 -15.28 -9.60
C PHE A 51 15.26 -16.71 -10.03
N SER A 52 14.03 -16.93 -10.51
CA SER A 52 13.54 -18.29 -10.83
C SER A 52 12.50 -18.22 -11.95
N ASP A 53 12.42 -19.25 -12.79
CA ASP A 53 11.36 -19.39 -13.79
C ASP A 53 10.01 -19.72 -13.15
N GLU A 54 10.01 -20.15 -11.89
CA GLU A 54 8.81 -20.39 -11.09
C GLU A 54 8.41 -19.13 -10.33
N PRO A 55 7.32 -18.44 -10.72
CA PRO A 55 6.96 -17.15 -10.15
C PRO A 55 6.84 -17.18 -8.62
N GLY A 56 6.22 -18.22 -8.05
CA GLY A 56 6.03 -18.34 -6.60
C GLY A 56 7.34 -18.38 -5.82
N ALA A 57 8.33 -19.12 -6.31
CA ALA A 57 9.65 -19.17 -5.70
C ALA A 57 10.36 -17.82 -5.76
N ALA A 58 10.20 -17.08 -6.86
CA ALA A 58 10.79 -15.76 -7.02
C ALA A 58 10.10 -14.70 -6.12
N TYR A 59 8.78 -14.73 -6.03
CA TYR A 59 8.03 -13.78 -5.18
C TYR A 59 8.37 -13.98 -3.70
N ASP A 60 8.44 -15.22 -3.23
CA ASP A 60 8.87 -15.55 -1.87
C ASP A 60 10.29 -15.05 -1.58
N HIS A 61 11.22 -15.28 -2.52
CA HIS A 61 12.59 -14.81 -2.40
C HIS A 61 12.67 -13.29 -2.29
N VAL A 62 11.98 -12.57 -3.16
CA VAL A 62 11.92 -11.10 -3.16
C VAL A 62 11.33 -10.56 -1.85
N LEU A 63 10.23 -11.16 -1.35
CA LEU A 63 9.64 -10.80 -0.06
C LEU A 63 10.63 -11.01 1.10
N GLY A 64 11.36 -12.11 1.10
CA GLY A 64 12.40 -12.41 2.09
C GLY A 64 13.58 -11.43 2.03
N LEU A 65 13.98 -11.01 0.82
CA LEU A 65 15.03 -10.00 0.62
C LEU A 65 14.59 -8.64 1.16
N LEU A 66 13.38 -8.18 0.79
CA LEU A 66 12.81 -6.91 1.25
C LEU A 66 12.69 -6.86 2.76
N TRP A 67 12.18 -7.93 3.39
CA TRP A 67 12.08 -8.01 4.84
C TRP A 67 13.45 -7.95 5.51
N ARG A 68 14.42 -8.74 5.05
CA ARG A 68 15.78 -8.74 5.63
C ARG A 68 16.43 -7.37 5.52
N TYR A 69 16.35 -6.74 4.35
CA TYR A 69 16.91 -5.41 4.18
C TYR A 69 16.26 -4.40 5.11
N TRP A 70 14.91 -4.39 5.18
CA TRP A 70 14.17 -3.50 6.07
C TRP A 70 14.53 -3.74 7.55
N LYS A 71 14.56 -5.00 7.99
CA LYS A 71 14.84 -5.37 9.39
C LYS A 71 16.26 -4.99 9.81
N TYR A 72 17.25 -5.30 8.98
CA TYR A 72 18.66 -5.12 9.28
C TYR A 72 19.28 -3.87 8.65
N MET A 73 18.48 -3.05 7.99
CA MET A 73 18.90 -1.77 7.49
C MET A 73 19.64 -1.02 8.61
N PRO A 74 20.93 -0.70 8.44
CA PRO A 74 21.68 -0.05 9.50
C PRO A 74 21.02 1.29 9.84
N ASN A 75 21.04 1.64 11.12
CA ASN A 75 20.85 3.03 11.50
C ASN A 75 21.94 3.78 10.75
N PHE A 76 21.57 4.61 9.79
CA PHE A 76 22.47 5.25 8.87
C PHE A 76 23.59 5.93 9.63
N SER A 77 24.81 5.40 9.47
CA SER A 77 26.00 5.99 10.02
C SER A 77 26.53 7.06 9.08
N SER A 78 27.28 8.01 9.60
CA SER A 78 27.99 9.02 8.82
C SER A 78 28.96 8.45 7.77
N ASN A 79 29.17 7.15 7.72
CA ASN A 79 30.15 6.48 6.87
C ASN A 79 29.55 5.81 5.63
N ASP A 80 28.23 5.83 5.43
CA ASP A 80 27.61 5.29 4.22
C ASP A 80 27.54 6.40 3.15
N GLU A 81 28.58 6.52 2.34
CA GLU A 81 28.70 7.55 1.31
C GLU A 81 27.60 7.44 0.23
N GLU A 82 27.18 6.22 -0.13
CA GLU A 82 26.13 6.01 -1.11
C GLU A 82 24.77 6.47 -0.55
N PHE A 83 24.51 6.12 0.70
CA PHE A 83 23.33 6.58 1.39
C PHE A 83 23.30 8.10 1.54
N HIS A 84 24.38 8.71 2.02
CA HIS A 84 24.50 10.17 2.16
C HIS A 84 24.36 10.93 0.85
N ARG A 85 24.74 10.33 -0.25
CA ARG A 85 24.56 10.93 -1.57
C ARG A 85 23.08 11.02 -1.97
N ARG A 86 22.27 10.02 -1.59
CA ARG A 86 20.86 9.91 -2.00
C ARG A 86 19.87 10.29 -0.91
N TYR A 87 20.25 10.09 0.34
CA TYR A 87 19.39 10.32 1.50
C TYR A 87 20.12 11.13 2.55
N ARG A 88 19.43 12.09 3.14
CA ARG A 88 19.96 12.87 4.25
C ARG A 88 19.79 12.12 5.55
N ALA A 89 20.76 11.30 5.89
CA ALA A 89 20.81 10.62 7.16
C ALA A 89 21.38 11.54 8.24
N THR A 90 20.71 11.58 9.38
CA THR A 90 21.23 12.23 10.59
C THR A 90 21.71 11.15 11.54
N ALA A 91 22.95 11.21 12.00
CA ALA A 91 23.50 10.24 12.93
C ALA A 91 22.60 10.08 14.17
N GLY A 92 22.33 8.84 14.57
CA GLY A 92 21.50 8.51 15.71
C GLY A 92 19.99 8.59 15.50
N VAL A 93 19.51 8.99 14.31
CA VAL A 93 18.09 8.97 13.95
C VAL A 93 17.71 7.56 13.47
N LYS A 94 16.58 7.05 13.94
CA LYS A 94 16.07 5.75 13.51
C LYS A 94 15.72 5.78 12.03
N LYS A 95 15.87 4.65 11.33
CA LYS A 95 15.61 4.48 9.89
C LYS A 95 14.26 5.05 9.43
N TYR A 96 13.22 4.95 10.23
CA TYR A 96 11.89 5.46 9.92
C TYR A 96 11.81 6.97 9.66
N PHE A 97 12.79 7.74 10.18
CA PHE A 97 12.80 9.20 10.00
C PHE A 97 13.75 9.69 8.92
N VAL A 98 14.59 8.82 8.35
CA VAL A 98 15.63 9.24 7.39
C VAL A 98 15.49 8.54 6.04
N PHE A 99 14.44 7.78 5.85
CA PHE A 99 14.25 6.95 4.67
C PHE A 99 13.58 7.74 3.53
N ARG A 100 14.22 8.80 3.07
CA ARG A 100 13.77 9.65 1.95
C ARG A 100 14.95 10.14 1.14
N THR A 101 14.68 10.72 -0.03
CA THR A 101 15.70 11.34 -0.88
C THR A 101 16.37 12.53 -0.22
N LEU A 102 17.45 13.04 -0.83
CA LEU A 102 18.21 14.17 -0.28
C LEU A 102 17.37 15.41 -0.01
N ASP A 103 16.33 15.64 -0.80
CA ASP A 103 15.49 16.83 -0.70
C ASP A 103 14.31 16.67 0.24
N GLU A 104 14.01 15.43 0.63
CA GLU A 104 12.85 15.08 1.45
C GLU A 104 13.29 14.42 2.75
N PRO A 105 12.97 14.98 3.89
CA PRO A 105 13.33 14.42 5.19
C PRO A 105 12.30 13.39 5.67
N GLY A 106 12.79 12.27 6.18
CA GLY A 106 12.00 11.23 6.82
C GLY A 106 11.19 10.35 5.87
N VAL A 107 10.56 9.33 6.43
CA VAL A 107 9.59 8.46 5.73
C VAL A 107 8.29 9.22 5.58
N GLY A 108 7.64 9.16 4.41
CA GLY A 108 6.31 9.74 4.21
C GLY A 108 5.28 9.13 5.16
N GLY A 109 4.34 9.94 5.67
CA GLY A 109 3.32 9.48 6.61
C GLY A 109 2.40 8.41 6.05
N ASP A 110 2.23 8.37 4.72
CA ASP A 110 1.55 7.32 3.98
C ASP A 110 2.25 5.95 4.13
N GLN A 111 3.58 5.94 4.21
CA GLN A 111 4.37 4.71 4.31
C GLN A 111 4.14 3.95 5.63
N PHE A 112 3.86 4.63 6.74
CA PHE A 112 3.55 3.94 8.00
C PHE A 112 2.31 3.05 7.88
N ALA A 113 1.23 3.56 7.28
CA ALA A 113 0.03 2.76 7.04
C ALA A 113 0.32 1.61 6.05
N MET A 114 1.08 1.86 5.00
CA MET A 114 1.44 0.86 4.00
C MET A 114 2.32 -0.25 4.60
N MET A 115 3.30 0.11 5.43
CA MET A 115 4.17 -0.85 6.12
C MET A 115 3.39 -1.71 7.10
N LEU A 116 2.56 -1.12 7.96
CA LEU A 116 1.70 -1.87 8.88
C LEU A 116 0.77 -2.85 8.13
N SER A 117 0.15 -2.40 7.04
CA SER A 117 -0.68 -3.23 6.17
C SER A 117 0.11 -4.39 5.56
N SER A 118 1.30 -4.13 5.05
CA SER A 118 2.15 -5.13 4.41
C SER A 118 2.72 -6.14 5.40
N TRP A 119 3.24 -5.64 6.50
CA TRP A 119 3.85 -6.50 7.51
C TRP A 119 2.81 -7.34 8.27
N SER A 120 1.57 -6.88 8.43
CA SER A 120 0.48 -7.72 8.96
C SER A 120 0.20 -8.95 8.08
N LEU A 121 0.19 -8.75 6.75
CA LEU A 121 0.05 -9.85 5.79
C LEU A 121 1.30 -10.75 5.77
N TYR A 122 2.49 -10.15 5.81
CA TYR A 122 3.74 -10.91 5.81
C TYR A 122 3.94 -11.70 7.10
N TYR A 123 3.46 -11.19 8.24
CA TYR A 123 3.44 -11.96 9.48
C TYR A 123 2.61 -13.23 9.36
N ALA A 124 1.39 -13.12 8.85
CA ALA A 124 0.52 -14.28 8.61
C ALA A 124 1.15 -15.28 7.62
N TYR A 125 1.83 -14.78 6.60
CA TYR A 125 2.50 -15.58 5.57
C TYR A 125 3.76 -16.27 6.09
N SER A 126 4.62 -15.57 6.82
CA SER A 126 5.94 -16.05 7.24
C SER A 126 5.97 -16.72 8.62
N GLY A 127 5.06 -16.32 9.52
CA GLY A 127 5.11 -16.71 10.94
C GLY A 127 6.26 -16.08 11.72
N ASN A 128 6.97 -15.09 11.17
CA ASN A 128 8.13 -14.48 11.82
C ASN A 128 7.69 -13.46 12.90
N PRO A 129 7.93 -13.71 14.21
CA PRO A 129 7.50 -12.81 15.29
C PRO A 129 8.22 -11.46 15.29
N GLU A 130 9.41 -11.35 14.69
CA GLU A 130 10.14 -10.07 14.57
C GLU A 130 9.38 -9.03 13.74
N VAL A 131 8.48 -9.48 12.85
CA VAL A 131 7.60 -8.61 12.07
C VAL A 131 6.66 -7.83 12.98
N LEU A 132 6.10 -8.48 14.00
CA LEU A 132 5.22 -7.81 14.97
C LEU A 132 5.97 -6.81 15.85
N GLU A 133 7.22 -7.13 16.21
CA GLU A 133 8.08 -6.20 16.94
C GLU A 133 8.34 -4.94 16.12
N ASP A 134 8.64 -5.09 14.84
CA ASP A 134 8.90 -3.96 13.94
C ASP A 134 7.64 -3.10 13.74
N MET A 135 6.47 -3.71 13.52
CA MET A 135 5.18 -3.01 13.44
C MET A 135 4.88 -2.19 14.70
N ARG A 136 5.16 -2.73 15.90
CA ARG A 136 5.02 -1.96 17.15
C ARG A 136 5.96 -0.76 17.17
N ASN A 137 7.22 -0.97 16.81
CA ASN A 137 8.22 0.10 16.79
C ASN A 137 7.84 1.22 15.82
N GLU A 138 7.33 0.88 14.62
CA GLU A 138 6.83 1.84 13.64
C GLU A 138 5.65 2.65 14.19
N ALA A 139 4.63 1.96 14.69
CA ALA A 139 3.42 2.60 15.21
C ALA A 139 3.74 3.49 16.43
N ASP A 140 4.48 2.98 17.40
CA ASP A 140 4.84 3.71 18.62
C ASP A 140 5.67 4.96 18.30
N LEU A 141 6.59 4.86 17.36
CA LEU A 141 7.42 5.97 16.93
C LEU A 141 6.57 7.09 16.30
N TYR A 142 5.68 6.72 15.38
CA TYR A 142 4.85 7.71 14.70
C TYR A 142 3.81 8.34 15.63
N ILE A 143 3.19 7.55 16.50
CA ILE A 143 2.27 8.05 17.54
C ILE A 143 2.97 9.04 18.47
N ALA A 144 4.19 8.73 18.92
CA ALA A 144 4.92 9.57 19.86
C ALA A 144 5.41 10.89 19.25
N ASN A 145 5.63 10.94 17.93
CA ASN A 145 6.36 12.05 17.30
C ASN A 145 5.64 12.70 16.11
N GLY A 146 4.44 12.25 15.76
CA GLY A 146 3.79 12.67 14.51
C GLY A 146 2.35 13.17 14.64
N LEU A 147 1.74 13.18 15.82
CA LEU A 147 0.34 13.58 15.97
C LEU A 147 0.21 15.08 16.27
N SER A 148 -0.80 15.72 15.72
CA SER A 148 -1.20 17.08 16.06
C SER A 148 -1.66 17.18 17.52
N ALA A 149 -1.50 18.39 18.10
CA ALA A 149 -1.86 18.65 19.50
C ALA A 149 -3.35 18.39 19.77
N ARG A 150 -3.68 17.94 20.97
CA ARG A 150 -5.08 17.74 21.41
C ARG A 150 -5.92 19.02 21.41
N SER A 151 -5.27 20.16 21.50
CA SER A 151 -5.90 21.49 21.43
C SER A 151 -6.04 22.03 20.01
N ALA A 152 -5.52 21.36 19.00
CA ALA A 152 -5.61 21.78 17.62
C ALA A 152 -7.06 21.71 17.09
N ALA A 153 -7.35 22.42 16.03
CA ALA A 153 -8.65 22.31 15.35
C ALA A 153 -8.86 20.92 14.73
N TRP A 154 -7.78 20.24 14.36
CA TRP A 154 -7.74 18.84 13.94
C TRP A 154 -6.86 18.05 14.93
N PRO A 155 -7.38 17.66 16.11
CA PRO A 155 -6.59 16.99 17.13
C PRO A 155 -6.24 15.55 16.74
N ASN A 156 -5.10 15.05 17.22
CA ASN A 156 -4.66 13.67 17.08
C ASN A 156 -4.51 13.17 15.61
N ILE A 157 -4.35 14.08 14.65
CA ILE A 157 -4.15 13.72 13.25
C ILE A 157 -2.65 13.67 12.93
N PRO A 158 -2.15 12.57 12.33
CA PRO A 158 -0.75 12.47 11.98
C PRO A 158 -0.33 13.43 10.87
N TYR A 159 0.83 14.04 11.02
CA TYR A 159 1.46 14.84 9.97
C TYR A 159 2.17 13.93 8.95
N PRO A 160 2.04 14.19 7.64
CA PRO A 160 2.61 13.32 6.62
C PRO A 160 4.13 13.38 6.52
N CYS A 161 4.76 14.49 6.96
CA CYS A 161 6.19 14.70 6.75
C CYS A 161 6.88 15.39 7.92
N ASN A 162 8.20 15.28 7.89
CA ASN A 162 9.14 16.01 8.70
C ASN A 162 9.67 17.20 7.89
N THR A 163 9.20 18.42 8.18
CA THR A 163 9.56 19.63 7.39
C THR A 163 10.95 20.19 7.74
N LYS A 164 11.56 19.76 8.84
CA LYS A 164 12.84 20.29 9.34
C LYS A 164 13.99 19.29 9.33
N LYS A 165 13.83 18.13 8.76
CA LYS A 165 14.85 17.06 8.78
C LYS A 165 15.21 16.60 10.20
N LEU A 166 14.25 16.66 11.12
CA LEU A 166 14.34 16.19 12.49
C LEU A 166 13.49 14.92 12.66
N ALA A 167 13.70 14.22 13.77
CA ALA A 167 12.93 13.02 14.12
C ALA A 167 11.50 13.33 14.62
N VAL A 168 10.85 14.34 14.07
CA VAL A 168 9.49 14.76 14.43
C VAL A 168 8.72 15.10 13.16
N TYR A 169 7.56 14.50 12.98
CA TYR A 169 6.64 14.84 11.90
C TYR A 169 5.84 16.08 12.30
N ASP A 170 5.87 17.12 11.50
CA ASP A 170 5.31 18.44 11.87
C ASP A 170 4.63 19.17 10.71
N GLY A 171 4.45 18.54 9.56
CA GLY A 171 3.81 19.21 8.42
C GLY A 171 3.75 18.38 7.14
N ASP A 172 3.59 19.08 6.03
CA ASP A 172 3.49 18.58 4.64
C ASP A 172 4.61 19.21 3.79
N LEU A 173 5.18 18.49 2.83
CA LEU A 173 6.32 18.99 2.04
C LEU A 173 5.95 20.18 1.15
N VAL A 174 4.72 20.21 0.64
CA VAL A 174 4.23 21.26 -0.26
C VAL A 174 3.57 22.41 0.51
N ALA A 175 2.75 22.08 1.51
CA ALA A 175 2.00 23.06 2.29
C ALA A 175 2.80 23.64 3.47
N GLY A 176 3.83 22.91 3.90
CA GLY A 176 4.70 23.32 4.98
C GLY A 176 4.24 22.89 6.38
N LYS A 177 4.89 23.47 7.38
CA LYS A 177 4.64 23.13 8.79
C LYS A 177 3.19 23.37 9.20
N GLY A 178 2.64 22.45 9.99
CA GLY A 178 1.28 22.51 10.53
C GLY A 178 0.20 21.96 9.60
N TYR A 179 0.51 21.71 8.33
CA TYR A 179 -0.43 21.08 7.41
C TYR A 179 -0.43 19.56 7.54
N THR A 180 -1.62 18.96 7.51
CA THR A 180 -1.85 17.52 7.57
C THR A 180 -2.68 17.05 6.38
N GLN A 181 -2.71 15.74 6.19
CA GLN A 181 -3.48 15.04 5.15
C GLN A 181 -4.45 14.05 5.81
N PRO A 182 -5.74 14.41 5.97
CA PRO A 182 -6.75 13.58 6.64
C PRO A 182 -6.93 12.18 6.04
N ASP A 183 -6.70 11.99 4.74
CA ASP A 183 -6.78 10.69 4.08
C ASP A 183 -5.71 9.71 4.60
N LYS A 184 -4.47 10.20 4.84
CA LYS A 184 -3.40 9.41 5.45
C LYS A 184 -3.73 9.05 6.90
N ALA A 185 -4.34 9.98 7.63
CA ALA A 185 -4.79 9.74 8.99
C ALA A 185 -5.79 8.59 9.07
N GLY A 186 -6.78 8.56 8.16
CA GLY A 186 -7.75 7.47 8.07
C GLY A 186 -7.08 6.13 7.80
N SER A 187 -6.13 6.09 6.87
CA SER A 187 -5.37 4.87 6.55
C SER A 187 -4.54 4.39 7.74
N PHE A 188 -3.82 5.29 8.43
CA PHE A 188 -3.04 4.93 9.61
C PHE A 188 -3.94 4.44 10.76
N GLY A 189 -5.06 5.13 11.02
CA GLY A 189 -6.03 4.71 12.02
C GLY A 189 -6.60 3.31 11.77
N ALA A 190 -6.89 2.95 10.51
CA ALA A 190 -7.35 1.62 10.13
C ALA A 190 -6.30 0.54 10.45
N GLU A 191 -5.02 0.81 10.16
CA GLU A 191 -3.95 -0.13 10.46
C GLU A 191 -3.65 -0.23 11.97
N LEU A 192 -3.90 0.83 12.75
CA LEU A 192 -3.85 0.75 14.22
C LEU A 192 -4.96 -0.15 14.78
N VAL A 193 -6.16 -0.17 14.19
CA VAL A 193 -7.22 -1.14 14.54
C VAL A 193 -6.75 -2.56 14.23
N THR A 194 -6.09 -2.78 13.07
CA THR A 194 -5.50 -4.06 12.72
C THR A 194 -4.43 -4.47 13.73
N LEU A 195 -3.52 -3.58 14.09
CA LEU A 195 -2.46 -3.83 15.05
C LEU A 195 -3.01 -4.15 16.46
N TYR A 196 -4.08 -3.45 16.89
CA TYR A 196 -4.80 -3.82 18.10
C TYR A 196 -5.38 -5.24 18.02
N LYS A 197 -6.02 -5.60 16.91
CA LYS A 197 -6.58 -6.95 16.73
C LYS A 197 -5.49 -8.03 16.80
N ILE A 198 -4.30 -7.75 16.30
CA ILE A 198 -3.15 -8.67 16.37
C ILE A 198 -2.62 -8.78 17.81
N THR A 199 -2.34 -7.65 18.46
CA THR A 199 -1.54 -7.57 19.68
C THR A 199 -2.36 -7.57 20.97
N GLY A 200 -3.62 -7.11 20.91
CA GLY A 200 -4.45 -6.82 22.07
C GLY A 200 -4.07 -5.53 22.83
N GLU A 201 -3.09 -4.75 22.33
CA GLU A 201 -2.60 -3.55 23.00
C GLU A 201 -3.55 -2.37 22.82
N ARG A 202 -4.28 -2.02 23.85
CA ARG A 202 -5.33 -0.99 23.86
C ARG A 202 -4.86 0.38 23.38
N LYS A 203 -3.59 0.74 23.58
CA LYS A 203 -3.02 2.03 23.14
C LYS A 203 -3.26 2.31 21.65
N TYR A 204 -3.18 1.29 20.78
CA TYR A 204 -3.41 1.44 19.35
C TYR A 204 -4.86 1.75 19.02
N LEU A 205 -5.79 1.07 19.70
CA LEU A 205 -7.21 1.30 19.52
C LEU A 205 -7.63 2.69 20.03
N ASP A 206 -7.04 3.16 21.13
CA ASP A 206 -7.32 4.48 21.68
C ASP A 206 -6.88 5.61 20.73
N VAL A 207 -5.73 5.46 20.07
CA VAL A 207 -5.26 6.41 19.04
C VAL A 207 -6.13 6.32 17.79
N ALA A 208 -6.47 5.13 17.32
CA ALA A 208 -7.37 4.94 16.17
C ALA A 208 -8.73 5.62 16.41
N ARG A 209 -9.30 5.46 17.61
CA ARG A 209 -10.54 6.12 18.01
C ARG A 209 -10.41 7.64 18.01
N ALA A 210 -9.33 8.19 18.56
CA ALA A 210 -9.10 9.63 18.58
C ALA A 210 -8.98 10.23 17.18
N ILE A 211 -8.32 9.52 16.24
CA ILE A 211 -8.28 9.88 14.83
C ILE A 211 -9.70 9.85 14.22
N ALA A 212 -10.45 8.77 14.46
CA ALA A 212 -11.80 8.60 13.92
C ALA A 212 -12.78 9.69 14.43
N ASP A 213 -12.71 10.03 15.71
CA ASP A 213 -13.52 11.09 16.31
C ASP A 213 -13.26 12.43 15.60
N THR A 214 -12.00 12.76 15.35
CA THR A 214 -11.63 13.98 14.63
C THR A 214 -12.14 13.96 13.19
N LEU A 215 -11.87 12.89 12.44
CA LEU A 215 -12.30 12.78 11.04
C LEU A 215 -13.83 12.85 10.93
N ALA A 216 -14.57 12.04 11.72
CA ALA A 216 -16.02 11.99 11.67
C ALA A 216 -16.68 13.34 12.00
N SER A 217 -16.11 14.12 12.93
CA SER A 217 -16.61 15.44 13.29
C SER A 217 -16.42 16.49 12.18
N ARG A 218 -15.60 16.21 11.16
CA ARG A 218 -15.23 17.14 10.08
C ARG A 218 -15.80 16.76 8.72
N VAL A 219 -16.38 15.56 8.58
CA VAL A 219 -16.99 15.13 7.32
C VAL A 219 -18.14 16.05 6.93
N GLN A 220 -18.11 16.53 5.70
CA GLN A 220 -19.16 17.33 5.08
C GLN A 220 -19.61 16.65 3.78
N PRO A 221 -20.82 16.91 3.30
CA PRO A 221 -21.18 16.53 1.94
C PRO A 221 -20.19 17.18 0.96
N GLY A 222 -19.56 16.35 0.13
CA GLY A 222 -18.69 16.86 -0.94
C GLY A 222 -19.46 17.11 -2.23
N ASP A 223 -18.75 17.62 -3.23
CA ASP A 223 -19.24 17.79 -4.60
C ASP A 223 -18.17 17.31 -5.62
N ASN A 224 -18.27 17.76 -6.87
CA ASN A 224 -17.30 17.37 -7.89
C ASN A 224 -15.91 18.01 -7.70
N ASP A 225 -15.79 19.05 -6.91
CA ASP A 225 -14.54 19.81 -6.71
C ASP A 225 -14.03 19.76 -5.26
N HIS A 226 -14.87 19.29 -4.34
CA HIS A 226 -14.56 19.15 -2.92
C HIS A 226 -14.88 17.74 -2.43
N SER A 227 -13.89 17.06 -1.89
CA SER A 227 -14.15 15.79 -1.20
C SER A 227 -14.75 16.02 0.19
N PRO A 228 -15.37 15.00 0.80
CA PRO A 228 -16.01 15.12 2.13
C PRO A 228 -15.09 15.62 3.25
N LEU A 229 -13.80 15.44 3.09
CA LEU A 229 -12.73 16.00 3.91
C LEU A 229 -11.67 16.61 2.98
N PRO A 230 -10.95 17.65 3.38
CA PRO A 230 -9.91 18.25 2.56
C PRO A 230 -8.71 17.32 2.41
N TYR A 231 -7.99 17.46 1.29
CA TYR A 231 -6.73 16.76 1.09
C TYR A 231 -5.62 17.34 1.99
N ARG A 232 -5.44 18.69 1.99
CA ARG A 232 -4.47 19.38 2.85
C ARG A 232 -5.16 20.42 3.69
N VAL A 233 -4.98 20.35 5.01
CA VAL A 233 -5.55 21.29 5.98
C VAL A 233 -4.55 21.59 7.09
N HIS A 234 -4.48 22.84 7.51
CA HIS A 234 -3.66 23.24 8.66
C HIS A 234 -4.30 22.76 9.97
N ALA A 235 -3.61 21.92 10.71
CA ALA A 235 -4.17 21.22 11.87
C ALA A 235 -4.66 22.16 12.97
N GLU A 236 -3.96 23.28 13.21
CA GLU A 236 -4.34 24.23 14.27
C GLU A 236 -5.38 25.25 13.85
N THR A 237 -5.31 25.76 12.60
CA THR A 237 -6.15 26.88 12.15
C THR A 237 -7.36 26.47 11.32
N ASN A 238 -7.46 25.21 10.93
CA ASN A 238 -8.47 24.71 10.00
C ASN A 238 -8.42 25.35 8.59
N GLN A 239 -7.30 25.98 8.23
CA GLN A 239 -7.13 26.54 6.89
C GLN A 239 -6.97 25.43 5.87
N VAL A 240 -7.92 25.30 4.96
CA VAL A 240 -7.86 24.37 3.83
C VAL A 240 -6.96 24.96 2.74
N ARG A 241 -6.00 24.15 2.26
CA ARG A 241 -5.19 24.47 1.09
C ARG A 241 -5.69 23.74 -0.14
N ASP A 242 -5.84 22.41 -0.04
CA ASP A 242 -6.28 21.56 -1.14
C ASP A 242 -7.53 20.79 -0.71
N ALA A 243 -8.63 20.99 -1.42
CA ALA A 243 -9.95 20.54 -1.00
C ALA A 243 -10.34 19.15 -1.49
N TYR A 244 -9.54 18.52 -2.37
CA TYR A 244 -9.94 17.29 -3.06
C TYR A 244 -8.88 16.22 -3.04
N THR A 245 -9.30 15.01 -2.64
CA THR A 245 -8.67 13.71 -2.95
C THR A 245 -9.75 12.63 -2.90
N SER A 246 -9.55 11.51 -3.58
CA SER A 246 -10.46 10.36 -3.48
C SER A 246 -9.93 9.22 -2.60
N ASN A 247 -8.84 9.42 -1.86
CA ASN A 247 -8.20 8.38 -1.04
C ASN A 247 -8.90 8.16 0.32
N TRP A 248 -10.18 7.79 0.31
CA TRP A 248 -10.96 7.66 1.54
C TRP A 248 -11.22 6.22 2.00
N THR A 249 -10.71 5.21 1.27
CA THR A 249 -10.94 3.80 1.64
C THR A 249 -10.31 3.44 3.00
N GLY A 250 -9.19 4.07 3.36
CA GLY A 250 -8.60 3.92 4.69
C GLY A 250 -9.52 4.46 5.80
N THR A 251 -10.17 5.61 5.57
CA THR A 251 -11.13 6.18 6.52
C THR A 251 -12.39 5.32 6.67
N LEU A 252 -12.91 4.75 5.56
CA LEU A 252 -14.02 3.80 5.63
C LEU A 252 -13.65 2.57 6.47
N ARG A 253 -12.48 1.97 6.23
CA ARG A 253 -11.99 0.81 7.02
C ARG A 253 -11.79 1.14 8.50
N LEU A 254 -11.34 2.35 8.81
CA LEU A 254 -11.22 2.82 10.20
C LEU A 254 -12.58 2.84 10.89
N PHE A 255 -13.57 3.46 10.25
CA PHE A 255 -14.93 3.53 10.81
C PHE A 255 -15.56 2.16 10.92
N GLU A 256 -15.53 1.34 9.88
CA GLU A 256 -16.03 -0.04 9.89
C GLU A 256 -15.38 -0.88 10.98
N GLY A 257 -14.06 -0.75 11.14
CA GLY A 257 -13.30 -1.47 12.14
C GLY A 257 -13.72 -1.11 13.57
N LEU A 258 -13.93 0.17 13.86
CA LEU A 258 -14.38 0.65 15.17
C LEU A 258 -15.87 0.33 15.43
N ILE A 259 -16.73 0.46 14.42
CA ILE A 259 -18.14 0.06 14.50
C ILE A 259 -18.24 -1.43 14.81
N GLY A 260 -17.48 -2.29 14.12
CA GLY A 260 -17.45 -3.73 14.35
C GLY A 260 -16.94 -4.12 15.74
N LEU A 261 -16.11 -3.28 16.36
CA LEU A 261 -15.62 -3.45 17.73
C LEU A 261 -16.53 -2.79 18.78
N HIS A 262 -17.57 -2.09 18.39
CA HIS A 262 -18.42 -1.26 19.27
C HIS A 262 -17.63 -0.20 20.07
N GLU A 263 -16.63 0.41 19.43
CA GLU A 263 -15.71 1.38 20.05
C GLU A 263 -15.92 2.80 19.54
N GLY A 264 -15.88 3.75 20.48
CA GLY A 264 -16.05 5.19 20.18
C GLY A 264 -17.48 5.60 19.84
N ASN A 265 -17.63 6.66 19.06
CA ASN A 265 -18.93 7.19 18.64
C ASN A 265 -19.41 6.53 17.33
N THR A 266 -19.87 5.29 17.44
CA THR A 266 -20.26 4.46 16.28
C THR A 266 -21.34 5.10 15.41
N ASP A 267 -22.29 5.86 15.99
CA ASP A 267 -23.34 6.57 15.24
C ASP A 267 -22.74 7.69 14.37
N SER A 268 -21.75 8.40 14.91
CA SER A 268 -21.03 9.44 14.15
C SER A 268 -20.22 8.84 13.02
N TYR A 269 -19.53 7.71 13.30
CA TYR A 269 -18.75 6.98 12.29
C TYR A 269 -19.63 6.46 11.16
N GLN A 270 -20.79 5.87 11.48
CA GLN A 270 -21.74 5.36 10.48
C GLN A 270 -22.29 6.50 9.57
N LYS A 271 -22.57 7.68 10.15
CA LYS A 271 -23.00 8.84 9.36
C LYS A 271 -21.90 9.33 8.43
N ALA A 272 -20.67 9.45 8.95
CA ALA A 272 -19.51 9.88 8.19
C ALA A 272 -19.16 8.89 7.07
N ASP A 273 -19.17 7.59 7.35
CA ASP A 273 -19.01 6.51 6.39
C ASP A 273 -20.02 6.62 5.23
N THR A 274 -21.30 6.79 5.58
CA THR A 274 -22.38 6.94 4.58
C THR A 274 -22.15 8.12 3.65
N ILE A 275 -21.71 9.28 4.18
CA ILE A 275 -21.43 10.48 3.38
C ILE A 275 -20.25 10.21 2.43
N ILE A 276 -19.14 9.68 2.94
CA ILE A 276 -17.95 9.38 2.15
C ILE A 276 -18.26 8.33 1.07
N SER A 277 -18.95 7.26 1.46
CA SER A 277 -19.34 6.17 0.53
C SER A 277 -20.23 6.67 -0.61
N ASN A 278 -21.21 7.53 -0.31
CA ASN A 278 -22.08 8.10 -1.33
C ASN A 278 -21.33 9.04 -2.25
N TRP A 279 -20.43 9.86 -1.70
CA TRP A 279 -19.58 10.75 -2.49
C TRP A 279 -18.66 9.98 -3.45
N LEU A 280 -17.97 8.91 -2.96
CA LEU A 280 -17.12 8.06 -3.80
C LEU A 280 -17.89 7.43 -4.97
N LYS A 281 -19.11 6.96 -4.71
CA LYS A 281 -19.98 6.38 -5.74
C LYS A 281 -20.47 7.40 -6.75
N GLN A 282 -20.75 8.62 -6.31
CA GLN A 282 -21.36 9.66 -7.14
C GLN A 282 -20.32 10.41 -7.99
N TYR A 283 -19.13 10.67 -7.47
CA TYR A 283 -18.14 11.52 -8.13
C TYR A 283 -16.94 10.72 -8.67
N PRO A 284 -15.98 10.21 -7.90
CA PRO A 284 -14.81 9.55 -8.47
C PRO A 284 -15.14 8.40 -9.42
N LEU A 285 -16.06 7.51 -9.03
CA LEU A 285 -16.46 6.36 -9.85
C LEU A 285 -17.16 6.76 -11.16
N ARG A 286 -17.76 7.95 -11.27
CA ARG A 286 -18.47 8.39 -12.48
C ARG A 286 -17.64 9.28 -13.37
N THR A 287 -16.67 10.00 -12.78
CA THR A 287 -15.89 11.00 -13.51
C THR A 287 -14.46 10.57 -13.78
N ASN A 288 -13.95 9.53 -13.11
CA ASN A 288 -12.53 9.15 -13.04
C ASN A 288 -11.63 10.31 -12.57
N LYS A 289 -12.14 11.18 -11.71
CA LYS A 289 -11.41 12.26 -11.07
C LYS A 289 -10.84 11.72 -9.75
N TRP A 290 -9.61 11.23 -9.78
CA TRP A 290 -9.00 10.54 -8.64
C TRP A 290 -8.29 11.49 -7.69
N GLY A 291 -7.65 12.54 -8.24
CA GLY A 291 -6.97 13.59 -7.49
C GLY A 291 -5.63 13.16 -6.86
N PRO A 292 -5.00 14.10 -6.15
CA PRO A 292 -3.66 13.93 -5.59
C PRO A 292 -3.62 12.93 -4.43
N PHE A 293 -2.43 12.37 -4.24
CA PHE A 293 -2.10 11.49 -3.11
C PHE A 293 -0.77 11.88 -2.46
N PHE A 294 0.26 12.22 -3.24
CA PHE A 294 1.63 12.39 -2.77
C PHE A 294 1.85 13.74 -2.10
N GLU A 295 2.54 13.75 -0.97
CA GLU A 295 2.80 14.93 -0.16
C GLU A 295 3.79 15.92 -0.79
N ASP A 296 4.58 15.47 -1.77
CA ASP A 296 5.58 16.26 -2.49
C ASP A 296 5.05 16.85 -3.82
N VAL A 297 3.79 16.58 -4.19
CA VAL A 297 3.16 17.07 -5.41
C VAL A 297 2.19 18.20 -5.11
N GLY A 298 2.52 19.41 -5.58
CA GLY A 298 1.75 20.64 -5.33
C GLY A 298 0.68 20.97 -6.36
N SER A 299 0.66 20.27 -7.50
CA SER A 299 -0.32 20.46 -8.57
C SER A 299 -1.37 19.36 -8.57
N TRP A 300 -2.44 19.57 -9.37
CA TRP A 300 -3.42 18.50 -9.62
C TRP A 300 -2.75 17.30 -10.28
N SER A 301 -3.02 16.12 -9.75
CA SER A 301 -2.57 14.86 -10.34
C SER A 301 -3.58 13.76 -10.02
N ASP A 302 -4.04 13.04 -11.03
CA ASP A 302 -4.80 11.81 -10.81
C ASP A 302 -3.82 10.65 -10.62
N THR A 303 -4.01 9.91 -9.54
CA THR A 303 -3.06 8.88 -9.10
C THR A 303 -3.60 7.47 -9.23
N GLU A 304 -2.72 6.53 -9.55
CA GLU A 304 -3.05 5.10 -9.59
C GLU A 304 -3.49 4.60 -8.22
N ILE A 305 -2.82 5.06 -7.16
CA ILE A 305 -3.11 4.58 -5.80
C ILE A 305 -4.54 4.89 -5.36
N ASN A 306 -5.08 6.06 -5.68
CA ASN A 306 -6.46 6.40 -5.35
C ASN A 306 -7.45 5.52 -6.10
N ALA A 307 -7.22 5.33 -7.39
CA ALA A 307 -8.06 4.45 -8.23
C ALA A 307 -7.96 2.98 -7.80
N GLY A 308 -6.74 2.46 -7.69
CA GLY A 308 -6.47 1.06 -7.36
C GLY A 308 -6.93 0.65 -5.96
N THR A 309 -6.79 1.53 -4.96
CA THR A 309 -7.27 1.24 -3.60
C THR A 309 -8.79 1.19 -3.52
N LEU A 310 -9.51 2.03 -4.28
CA LEU A 310 -10.97 1.94 -4.36
C LEU A 310 -11.41 0.66 -5.08
N ALA A 311 -10.74 0.28 -6.16
CA ALA A 311 -11.01 -0.99 -6.83
C ALA A 311 -10.80 -2.18 -5.89
N TRP A 312 -9.70 -2.19 -5.12
CA TRP A 312 -9.44 -3.22 -4.11
C TRP A 312 -10.51 -3.24 -3.01
N TYR A 313 -10.91 -2.08 -2.50
CA TYR A 313 -11.97 -1.97 -1.50
C TYR A 313 -13.29 -2.58 -2.00
N MET A 314 -13.71 -2.29 -3.22
CA MET A 314 -14.90 -2.89 -3.81
C MET A 314 -14.80 -4.42 -3.96
N LEU A 315 -13.62 -4.97 -4.18
CA LEU A 315 -13.41 -6.42 -4.23
C LEU A 315 -13.46 -7.09 -2.85
N GLU A 316 -13.17 -6.37 -1.79
CA GLU A 316 -13.33 -6.84 -0.41
C GLU A 316 -14.78 -6.65 0.09
N HIS A 317 -15.47 -5.59 -0.32
CA HIS A 317 -16.81 -5.15 0.10
C HIS A 317 -17.77 -5.11 -1.09
N ARG A 318 -18.05 -6.27 -1.70
CA ARG A 318 -18.90 -6.34 -2.92
C ARG A 318 -20.33 -5.85 -2.70
N GLU A 319 -20.84 -5.98 -1.47
CA GLU A 319 -22.12 -5.44 -1.04
C GLU A 319 -22.16 -3.91 -1.02
N TRP A 320 -20.99 -3.26 -0.83
CA TRP A 320 -20.88 -1.81 -0.86
C TRP A 320 -21.27 -1.22 -2.22
N ASN A 321 -20.96 -1.93 -3.32
CA ASN A 321 -21.33 -1.52 -4.68
C ASN A 321 -21.84 -2.72 -5.50
N PRO A 322 -23.16 -2.88 -5.68
CA PRO A 322 -23.71 -3.97 -6.48
C PRO A 322 -23.19 -4.03 -7.93
N ASN A 323 -22.73 -2.90 -8.47
CA ASN A 323 -22.14 -2.81 -9.82
C ASN A 323 -20.63 -3.03 -9.85
N TRP A 324 -20.04 -3.56 -8.77
CA TRP A 324 -18.58 -3.69 -8.59
C TRP A 324 -17.85 -4.32 -9.78
N ARG A 325 -18.46 -5.31 -10.47
CA ARG A 325 -17.82 -5.95 -11.63
C ARG A 325 -17.52 -4.96 -12.74
N ASN A 326 -18.49 -4.14 -13.09
CA ASN A 326 -18.31 -3.11 -14.11
C ASN A 326 -17.38 -2.00 -13.62
N ASP A 327 -17.61 -1.50 -12.43
CA ASP A 327 -16.89 -0.34 -11.93
C ASP A 327 -15.40 -0.63 -11.65
N VAL A 328 -15.04 -1.82 -11.14
CA VAL A 328 -13.64 -2.26 -11.04
C VAL A 328 -13.02 -2.35 -12.44
N ARG A 329 -13.71 -2.92 -13.42
CA ARG A 329 -13.20 -3.00 -14.80
C ARG A 329 -12.97 -1.61 -15.40
N VAL A 330 -13.89 -0.67 -15.20
CA VAL A 330 -13.76 0.73 -15.65
C VAL A 330 -12.54 1.41 -15.02
N ILE A 331 -12.29 1.19 -13.72
CA ILE A 331 -11.10 1.71 -13.05
C ILE A 331 -9.83 1.12 -13.66
N GLN A 332 -9.76 -0.20 -13.80
CA GLN A 332 -8.58 -0.88 -14.34
C GLN A 332 -8.30 -0.46 -15.79
N ASP A 333 -9.35 -0.25 -16.60
CA ASP A 333 -9.23 0.28 -17.96
C ASP A 333 -8.73 1.73 -17.96
N TRP A 334 -9.17 2.55 -17.02
CA TRP A 334 -8.68 3.90 -16.85
C TRP A 334 -7.20 3.91 -16.50
N VAL A 335 -6.78 3.08 -15.54
CA VAL A 335 -5.36 2.95 -15.12
C VAL A 335 -4.49 2.57 -16.32
N LEU A 336 -4.84 1.51 -17.05
CA LEU A 336 -4.08 1.07 -18.22
C LEU A 336 -4.00 2.14 -19.31
N ARG A 337 -5.12 2.79 -19.62
CA ARG A 337 -5.18 3.80 -20.69
C ARG A 337 -4.44 5.09 -20.33
N THR A 338 -4.56 5.55 -19.06
CA THR A 338 -4.03 6.84 -18.61
C THR A 338 -2.60 6.73 -18.11
N LEU A 339 -2.31 5.69 -17.33
CA LEU A 339 -1.04 5.53 -16.63
C LEU A 339 -0.17 4.39 -17.20
N GLY A 340 -0.65 3.63 -18.17
CA GLY A 340 0.11 2.56 -18.82
C GLY A 340 1.35 3.09 -19.54
N ILE A 341 2.48 2.39 -19.38
CA ILE A 341 3.78 2.63 -20.01
C ILE A 341 4.13 1.45 -20.90
N ASP A 342 4.16 1.69 -22.21
CA ASP A 342 4.26 0.63 -23.23
C ASP A 342 5.69 0.12 -23.50
N TYR A 343 6.71 0.77 -22.94
CA TYR A 343 8.11 0.39 -23.18
C TYR A 343 8.41 -1.10 -22.94
N TRP A 344 7.75 -1.69 -21.93
CA TRP A 344 7.97 -3.08 -21.52
C TRP A 344 7.09 -4.10 -22.27
N LYS A 345 6.16 -3.64 -23.12
CA LYS A 345 5.32 -4.53 -23.94
C LYS A 345 6.09 -5.51 -24.81
N ARG A 346 7.31 -5.17 -25.19
CA ARG A 346 8.22 -6.07 -25.90
C ARG A 346 8.56 -7.34 -25.10
N TYR A 347 8.34 -7.32 -23.80
CA TYR A 347 8.49 -8.46 -22.88
C TYR A 347 7.13 -8.91 -22.30
N GLY A 348 6.04 -8.41 -22.83
CA GLY A 348 4.66 -8.76 -22.51
C GLY A 348 3.86 -7.72 -21.75
N PRO A 349 4.31 -7.17 -20.58
CA PRO A 349 3.43 -6.34 -19.76
C PRO A 349 3.41 -4.87 -20.15
N THR A 350 2.24 -4.25 -19.91
CA THR A 350 2.13 -2.79 -19.74
C THR A 350 2.43 -2.46 -18.29
N ILE A 351 3.41 -1.61 -18.03
CA ILE A 351 3.80 -1.19 -16.69
C ILE A 351 3.00 0.05 -16.31
N ILE A 352 2.69 0.20 -15.02
CA ILE A 352 1.84 1.29 -14.54
C ILE A 352 2.69 2.41 -13.96
N GLY A 353 2.44 3.61 -14.46
CA GLY A 353 3.00 4.84 -13.93
C GLY A 353 2.24 5.32 -12.69
N GLU A 354 2.92 6.10 -11.89
CA GLU A 354 2.48 6.54 -10.57
C GLU A 354 1.26 7.47 -10.65
N GLN A 355 1.34 8.49 -11.50
CA GLN A 355 0.37 9.58 -11.56
C GLN A 355 0.45 10.35 -12.88
N THR A 356 -0.51 11.22 -13.14
CA THR A 356 -0.60 11.94 -14.42
C THR A 356 0.46 13.03 -14.60
N VAL A 357 0.93 13.66 -13.51
CA VAL A 357 2.00 14.68 -13.57
C VAL A 357 3.37 14.05 -13.72
N TYR A 358 3.63 13.00 -12.93
CA TYR A 358 4.86 12.21 -13.02
C TYR A 358 4.52 10.79 -13.43
N LYS A 359 4.46 10.55 -14.74
CA LYS A 359 4.18 9.22 -15.28
C LYS A 359 5.44 8.34 -15.25
N ILE A 360 6.00 8.19 -14.04
CA ILE A 360 7.17 7.35 -13.77
C ILE A 360 6.70 5.94 -13.44
N GLN A 361 7.34 4.95 -14.06
CA GLN A 361 7.04 3.54 -13.80
C GLN A 361 7.35 3.20 -12.35
N GLY A 362 6.39 2.54 -11.66
CA GLY A 362 6.54 2.16 -10.27
C GLY A 362 6.20 0.69 -10.03
N GLN A 363 7.07 0.00 -9.28
CA GLN A 363 6.83 -1.42 -8.96
C GLN A 363 5.61 -1.60 -8.06
N SER A 364 5.36 -0.70 -7.10
CA SER A 364 4.20 -0.76 -6.23
C SER A 364 2.89 -0.52 -7.00
N HIS A 365 2.87 0.45 -7.92
CA HIS A 365 1.70 0.75 -8.76
C HIS A 365 1.39 -0.39 -9.71
N THR A 366 2.42 -0.94 -10.36
CA THR A 366 2.30 -2.07 -11.26
C THR A 366 1.81 -3.33 -10.53
N SER A 367 2.40 -3.64 -9.38
CA SER A 367 1.99 -4.81 -8.59
C SER A 367 0.62 -4.64 -7.93
N ARG A 368 0.21 -3.39 -7.59
CA ARG A 368 -1.16 -3.10 -7.12
C ARG A 368 -2.16 -3.41 -8.22
N HIS A 369 -1.96 -2.86 -9.42
CA HIS A 369 -2.82 -3.14 -10.58
C HIS A 369 -2.92 -4.64 -10.82
N ALA A 370 -1.80 -5.36 -10.83
CA ALA A 370 -1.78 -6.82 -10.99
C ALA A 370 -2.57 -7.56 -9.91
N SER A 371 -2.42 -7.17 -8.64
CA SER A 371 -3.14 -7.81 -7.53
C SER A 371 -4.64 -7.58 -7.61
N VAL A 372 -5.08 -6.40 -8.05
CA VAL A 372 -6.50 -6.08 -8.30
C VAL A 372 -7.06 -6.95 -9.44
N GLU A 373 -6.33 -7.08 -10.57
CA GLU A 373 -6.75 -7.92 -11.70
C GLU A 373 -6.86 -9.41 -11.30
N LEU A 374 -5.92 -9.93 -10.53
CA LEU A 374 -5.98 -11.32 -10.05
C LEU A 374 -7.15 -11.54 -9.09
N ARG A 375 -7.42 -10.59 -8.19
CA ARG A 375 -8.55 -10.66 -7.27
C ARG A 375 -9.88 -10.52 -8.02
N TYR A 376 -9.93 -9.65 -9.02
CA TYR A 376 -11.09 -9.53 -9.91
C TYR A 376 -11.36 -10.84 -10.66
N ALA A 377 -10.31 -11.45 -11.23
CA ALA A 377 -10.43 -12.72 -11.93
C ALA A 377 -10.96 -13.84 -11.02
N GLU A 378 -10.46 -13.93 -9.78
CA GLU A 378 -10.92 -14.91 -8.78
C GLU A 378 -12.43 -14.74 -8.49
N GLN A 379 -12.90 -13.50 -8.37
CA GLN A 379 -14.29 -13.23 -7.94
C GLN A 379 -15.29 -13.16 -9.07
N SER A 380 -14.89 -12.68 -10.24
CA SER A 380 -15.78 -12.52 -11.40
C SER A 380 -15.81 -13.74 -12.32
N GLY A 381 -14.73 -14.54 -12.33
CA GLY A 381 -14.44 -15.59 -13.30
C GLY A 381 -13.83 -15.08 -14.61
N ASP A 382 -13.67 -13.76 -14.80
CA ASP A 382 -13.02 -13.18 -15.97
C ASP A 382 -11.49 -13.23 -15.83
N THR A 383 -10.86 -14.16 -16.54
CA THR A 383 -9.42 -14.39 -16.52
C THR A 383 -8.67 -13.71 -17.67
N SER A 384 -9.34 -12.86 -18.44
CA SER A 384 -8.80 -12.27 -19.69
C SER A 384 -7.48 -11.49 -19.49
N ARG A 385 -7.25 -10.91 -18.31
CA ARG A 385 -6.04 -10.14 -17.97
C ARG A 385 -5.11 -10.85 -16.98
N LYS A 386 -5.41 -12.09 -16.61
CA LYS A 386 -4.63 -12.83 -15.61
C LYS A 386 -3.17 -12.98 -16.03
N GLN A 387 -2.91 -13.30 -17.30
CA GLN A 387 -1.54 -13.43 -17.80
C GLN A 387 -0.78 -12.11 -17.72
N GLU A 388 -1.37 -11.00 -18.15
CA GLU A 388 -0.74 -9.68 -18.05
C GLU A 388 -0.41 -9.31 -16.60
N ALA A 389 -1.33 -9.57 -15.67
CA ALA A 389 -1.10 -9.35 -14.24
C ALA A 389 0.10 -10.16 -13.71
N VAL A 390 0.26 -11.41 -14.13
CA VAL A 390 1.44 -12.22 -13.77
C VAL A 390 2.72 -11.61 -14.35
N LEU A 391 2.70 -11.16 -15.60
CA LEU A 391 3.86 -10.53 -16.24
C LEU A 391 4.23 -9.19 -15.56
N GLN A 392 3.24 -8.43 -15.09
CA GLN A 392 3.45 -7.23 -14.28
C GLN A 392 4.15 -7.54 -12.95
N LEU A 393 3.74 -8.60 -12.25
CA LEU A 393 4.41 -9.06 -11.02
C LEU A 393 5.83 -9.56 -11.30
N ASN A 394 6.04 -10.29 -12.40
CA ASN A 394 7.36 -10.74 -12.82
C ASN A 394 8.30 -9.56 -13.07
N TRP A 395 7.83 -8.55 -13.81
CA TRP A 395 8.57 -7.31 -14.03
C TRP A 395 8.94 -6.63 -12.72
N ALA A 396 8.00 -6.55 -11.79
CA ALA A 396 8.22 -5.86 -10.52
C ALA A 396 9.32 -6.52 -9.66
N THR A 397 9.63 -7.82 -9.84
CA THR A 397 10.74 -8.48 -9.15
C THR A 397 12.10 -7.85 -9.46
N TYR A 398 12.27 -7.28 -10.66
CA TYR A 398 13.51 -6.67 -11.11
C TYR A 398 13.87 -5.36 -10.41
N MET A 399 12.95 -4.83 -9.60
CA MET A 399 13.15 -3.61 -8.82
C MET A 399 13.74 -3.88 -7.41
N VAL A 400 14.13 -5.12 -7.14
CA VAL A 400 14.76 -5.54 -5.90
C VAL A 400 16.14 -6.11 -6.19
N ASP A 401 17.17 -5.55 -5.53
CA ASP A 401 18.55 -6.00 -5.64
C ASP A 401 18.82 -7.27 -4.82
N ASP A 402 19.95 -7.92 -5.04
CA ASP A 402 20.37 -9.14 -4.31
C ASP A 402 20.44 -8.95 -2.79
N ASP A 403 20.67 -7.74 -2.32
CA ASP A 403 20.70 -7.39 -0.89
C ASP A 403 19.32 -6.96 -0.33
N GLY A 404 18.30 -6.85 -1.19
CA GLY A 404 16.96 -6.44 -0.82
C GLY A 404 16.69 -4.94 -0.93
N LYS A 405 17.62 -4.15 -1.45
CA LYS A 405 17.33 -2.75 -1.80
C LYS A 405 16.22 -2.71 -2.84
N ASN A 406 15.26 -1.83 -2.61
CA ASN A 406 14.13 -1.60 -3.49
C ASN A 406 14.34 -0.27 -4.24
N TRP A 407 14.18 -0.28 -5.56
CA TRP A 407 14.58 0.82 -6.42
C TRP A 407 13.48 1.24 -7.37
N TYR A 408 13.50 2.53 -7.75
CA TYR A 408 12.79 3.05 -8.91
C TYR A 408 13.75 3.20 -10.09
N PRO A 409 13.41 2.69 -11.28
CA PRO A 409 14.15 3.05 -12.48
C PRO A 409 13.80 4.49 -12.88
N ASN A 410 14.80 5.36 -12.85
CA ASN A 410 14.67 6.76 -13.26
C ASN A 410 15.21 6.95 -14.66
N PHE A 411 14.33 7.16 -15.64
CA PHE A 411 14.71 7.35 -17.03
C PHE A 411 15.43 8.67 -17.30
N GLU A 412 15.06 9.74 -16.62
CA GLU A 412 15.58 11.08 -16.88
C GLU A 412 17.05 11.18 -16.48
N LEU A 413 17.40 10.65 -15.33
CA LEU A 413 18.76 10.66 -14.81
C LEU A 413 19.58 9.45 -15.29
N GLN A 414 18.97 8.53 -16.03
CA GLN A 414 19.59 7.24 -16.40
C GLN A 414 20.13 6.47 -15.19
N GLU A 415 19.49 6.65 -14.05
CA GLU A 415 19.84 6.08 -12.76
C GLU A 415 18.70 5.25 -12.21
N ILE A 416 19.02 4.40 -11.24
CA ILE A 416 18.05 3.71 -10.41
C ILE A 416 18.02 4.44 -9.07
N TRP A 417 16.84 4.92 -8.67
CA TRP A 417 16.66 5.57 -7.39
C TRP A 417 16.25 4.56 -6.32
N TRP A 418 16.87 4.67 -5.17
CA TRP A 418 16.40 3.95 -4.00
C TRP A 418 15.04 4.51 -3.56
N THR A 419 14.09 3.61 -3.28
CA THR A 419 12.72 3.97 -2.93
C THR A 419 12.39 3.63 -1.48
N ASP A 420 11.45 4.36 -0.90
CA ASP A 420 10.82 4.08 0.38
C ASP A 420 9.61 3.14 0.27
N GLY A 421 9.35 2.59 -0.92
CA GLY A 421 8.18 1.77 -1.23
C GLY A 421 8.14 0.36 -0.62
N TYR A 422 8.96 0.04 0.40
CA TYR A 422 8.99 -1.30 1.02
C TYR A 422 7.62 -1.77 1.49
N GLY A 423 6.87 -0.91 2.15
CA GLY A 423 5.54 -1.22 2.60
C GLY A 423 4.56 -1.41 1.45
N ASP A 424 4.45 -0.44 0.57
CA ASP A 424 3.45 -0.46 -0.51
C ASP A 424 3.67 -1.60 -1.51
N TYR A 425 4.91 -2.03 -1.68
CA TYR A 425 5.28 -3.07 -2.63
C TYR A 425 4.95 -4.49 -2.14
N VAL A 426 5.31 -4.81 -0.89
CA VAL A 426 5.21 -6.16 -0.29
C VAL A 426 3.77 -6.70 -0.29
N ARG A 427 2.80 -5.88 0.13
CA ARG A 427 1.39 -6.32 0.25
C ARG A 427 0.78 -6.78 -1.06
N HIS A 428 1.24 -6.27 -2.20
CA HIS A 428 0.66 -6.61 -3.49
C HIS A 428 1.05 -8.01 -3.97
N TYR A 429 2.27 -8.48 -3.67
CA TYR A 429 2.62 -9.90 -3.90
C TYR A 429 1.79 -10.83 -3.02
N LEU A 430 1.63 -10.49 -1.74
CA LEU A 430 0.85 -11.30 -0.80
C LEU A 430 -0.63 -11.34 -1.19
N ARG A 431 -1.20 -10.22 -1.59
CA ARG A 431 -2.57 -10.13 -2.14
C ARG A 431 -2.74 -10.93 -3.42
N ALA A 432 -1.78 -10.84 -4.32
CA ALA A 432 -1.76 -11.60 -5.58
C ALA A 432 -1.75 -13.11 -5.33
N MET A 433 -0.87 -13.60 -4.46
CA MET A 433 -0.82 -15.01 -4.06
C MET A 433 -2.09 -15.45 -3.32
N GLY A 434 -2.72 -14.56 -2.53
CA GLY A 434 -4.00 -14.82 -1.89
C GLY A 434 -5.17 -14.96 -2.88
N ALA A 435 -5.11 -14.28 -4.03
CA ALA A 435 -6.11 -14.35 -5.10
C ALA A 435 -5.81 -15.47 -6.13
N ALA A 436 -4.53 -15.72 -6.40
CA ALA A 436 -4.04 -16.74 -7.32
C ALA A 436 -3.00 -17.64 -6.62
N PRO A 437 -3.47 -18.60 -5.79
CA PRO A 437 -2.59 -19.41 -4.92
C PRO A 437 -1.57 -20.28 -5.65
N GLU A 438 -1.75 -20.52 -6.94
CA GLU A 438 -0.75 -21.18 -7.81
C GLU A 438 0.52 -20.35 -7.99
N LEU A 439 0.47 -19.05 -7.68
CA LEU A 439 1.63 -18.15 -7.68
C LEU A 439 2.41 -18.17 -6.36
N ALA A 440 1.93 -18.90 -5.35
CA ALA A 440 2.65 -19.08 -4.09
C ALA A 440 3.66 -20.23 -4.19
N PRO A 441 4.76 -20.23 -3.40
CA PRO A 441 5.84 -21.22 -3.52
C PRO A 441 5.33 -22.65 -3.30
N PRO A 442 5.66 -23.59 -4.19
CA PRO A 442 5.09 -24.93 -4.18
C PRO A 442 5.63 -25.81 -3.06
N GLY A 443 6.84 -25.53 -2.59
CA GLY A 443 7.54 -26.31 -1.57
C GLY A 443 7.30 -25.85 -0.13
N GLN A 444 6.39 -24.91 0.10
CA GLN A 444 6.19 -24.27 1.41
C GLN A 444 4.71 -24.22 1.79
N ASN A 445 4.44 -24.06 3.09
CA ASN A 445 3.10 -23.91 3.64
C ASN A 445 2.88 -22.46 4.08
N HIS A 446 1.82 -21.80 3.57
CA HIS A 446 1.54 -20.41 3.89
C HIS A 446 0.04 -20.14 4.05
N LEU A 447 -0.33 -19.40 5.06
CA LEU A 447 -1.63 -18.73 5.14
C LEU A 447 -1.59 -17.53 4.20
N LEU A 448 -2.23 -17.66 3.05
CA LEU A 448 -2.19 -16.64 1.99
C LEU A 448 -3.24 -15.54 2.17
N ARG A 449 -4.38 -15.89 2.75
CA ARG A 449 -5.48 -14.96 3.00
C ARG A 449 -6.38 -15.46 4.11
N THR A 450 -6.87 -14.55 4.93
CA THR A 450 -7.95 -14.75 5.89
C THR A 450 -8.88 -13.54 5.85
N THR A 451 -10.17 -13.74 6.10
CA THR A 451 -11.14 -12.64 6.28
C THR A 451 -11.11 -12.04 7.68
N SER A 452 -10.38 -12.68 8.60
CA SER A 452 -10.07 -12.15 9.93
C SER A 452 -8.62 -11.66 10.00
N VAL A 453 -8.17 -11.23 11.17
CA VAL A 453 -6.79 -10.84 11.43
C VAL A 453 -6.04 -11.98 12.09
N CYS A 454 -4.89 -12.38 11.55
CA CYS A 454 -4.05 -13.42 12.11
C CYS A 454 -3.29 -12.89 13.35
N ARG A 455 -3.54 -13.47 14.52
CA ARG A 455 -2.89 -13.12 15.79
C ARG A 455 -1.63 -13.93 16.06
N LYS A 456 -1.64 -15.18 15.64
CA LYS A 456 -0.52 -16.10 15.80
C LYS A 456 -0.54 -17.12 14.68
N VAL A 457 0.62 -17.50 14.18
CA VAL A 457 0.75 -18.60 13.23
C VAL A 457 2.06 -19.36 13.47
N GLU A 458 1.99 -20.68 13.36
CA GLU A 458 3.11 -21.60 13.53
C GLU A 458 3.14 -22.56 12.34
N TYR A 459 4.27 -22.62 11.66
CA TYR A 459 4.53 -23.52 10.54
C TYR A 459 5.51 -24.61 10.97
N GLU A 460 5.01 -25.83 11.11
CA GLU A 460 5.81 -27.03 11.36
C GLU A 460 5.77 -27.95 10.12
N PRO A 461 6.71 -28.88 9.93
CA PRO A 461 6.77 -29.72 8.74
C PRO A 461 5.50 -30.53 8.44
N ARG A 462 4.73 -30.88 9.48
CA ARG A 462 3.50 -31.70 9.34
C ARG A 462 2.27 -31.07 9.99
N ARG A 463 2.39 -29.83 10.46
CA ARG A 463 1.33 -29.16 11.17
C ARG A 463 1.41 -27.65 10.91
N ILE A 464 0.28 -27.05 10.61
CA ILE A 464 0.11 -25.60 10.64
C ILE A 464 -0.94 -25.30 11.71
N ALA A 465 -0.64 -24.36 12.60
CA ALA A 465 -1.59 -23.86 13.57
C ALA A 465 -1.62 -22.34 13.53
N TYR A 466 -2.82 -21.76 13.55
CA TYR A 466 -2.96 -20.31 13.66
C TYR A 466 -4.16 -19.92 14.51
N GLU A 467 -4.09 -18.72 15.04
CA GLU A 467 -5.14 -18.06 15.80
C GLU A 467 -5.50 -16.74 15.11
N THR A 468 -6.78 -16.44 15.07
CA THR A 468 -7.32 -15.22 14.47
C THR A 468 -8.05 -14.38 15.51
N PHE A 469 -8.33 -13.12 15.19
CA PHE A 469 -9.08 -12.24 16.08
C PHE A 469 -10.54 -12.68 16.21
N ASP A 470 -11.18 -13.01 15.06
CA ASP A 470 -12.57 -13.43 15.04
C ASP A 470 -12.69 -14.95 15.13
N ASP A 471 -13.78 -15.44 15.73
CA ASP A 471 -14.10 -16.87 15.86
C ASP A 471 -14.70 -17.49 14.60
N SER A 472 -14.89 -16.69 13.56
CA SER A 472 -15.37 -17.09 12.24
C SER A 472 -14.50 -16.49 11.14
N GLY A 473 -14.42 -17.17 10.00
CA GLY A 473 -13.65 -16.66 8.86
C GLY A 473 -13.58 -17.63 7.69
N ALA A 474 -13.08 -17.09 6.58
CA ALA A 474 -12.75 -17.83 5.38
C ALA A 474 -11.26 -17.65 5.07
N GLU A 475 -10.55 -18.75 4.89
CA GLU A 475 -9.11 -18.75 4.69
C GLU A 475 -8.70 -19.49 3.41
N VAL A 476 -7.57 -19.04 2.87
CA VAL A 476 -6.87 -19.65 1.74
C VAL A 476 -5.45 -19.97 2.19
N VAL A 477 -5.08 -21.26 2.13
CA VAL A 477 -3.78 -21.76 2.59
C VAL A 477 -3.11 -22.53 1.47
N ARG A 478 -1.86 -22.19 1.15
CA ARG A 478 -1.00 -22.99 0.28
C ARG A 478 -0.38 -24.09 1.09
N LEU A 479 -0.43 -25.33 0.62
CA LEU A 479 0.11 -26.48 1.33
C LEU A 479 0.92 -27.39 0.40
N VAL A 480 1.98 -27.97 0.94
CA VAL A 480 2.85 -28.94 0.23
C VAL A 480 2.14 -30.27 -0.04
N SER A 481 1.11 -30.62 0.72
CA SER A 481 0.32 -31.84 0.56
C SER A 481 -1.11 -31.67 1.06
N LYS A 482 -2.01 -32.57 0.63
CA LYS A 482 -3.41 -32.57 1.07
C LYS A 482 -3.48 -32.86 2.57
N PRO A 483 -4.25 -32.06 3.35
CA PRO A 483 -4.43 -32.31 4.78
C PRO A 483 -5.10 -33.65 5.05
N LYS A 484 -4.70 -34.30 6.14
CA LYS A 484 -5.41 -35.44 6.73
C LYS A 484 -6.60 -34.97 7.57
N VAL A 485 -6.37 -33.91 8.35
CA VAL A 485 -7.36 -33.34 9.26
C VAL A 485 -7.23 -31.83 9.29
N VAL A 486 -8.37 -31.14 9.30
CA VAL A 486 -8.47 -29.71 9.60
C VAL A 486 -9.40 -29.55 10.79
N ARG A 487 -8.98 -28.83 11.83
CA ARG A 487 -9.76 -28.56 13.03
C ARG A 487 -9.99 -27.07 13.22
N CYS A 488 -11.15 -26.73 13.76
CA CYS A 488 -11.48 -25.42 14.29
C CYS A 488 -11.74 -25.57 15.79
N GLY A 489 -10.88 -25.03 16.64
CA GLY A 489 -10.80 -25.40 18.05
C GLY A 489 -10.50 -26.89 18.22
N VAL A 490 -11.36 -27.57 18.92
CA VAL A 490 -11.28 -29.04 19.12
C VAL A 490 -12.06 -29.85 18.08
N LYS A 491 -12.91 -29.17 17.28
CA LYS A 491 -13.83 -29.81 16.34
C LYS A 491 -13.18 -30.05 14.98
N PRO A 492 -13.16 -31.30 14.45
CA PRO A 492 -12.77 -31.52 13.06
C PRO A 492 -13.78 -30.89 12.09
N LEU A 493 -13.27 -30.14 11.13
CA LEU A 493 -14.10 -29.58 10.08
C LEU A 493 -14.39 -30.62 8.99
N PRO A 494 -15.61 -30.68 8.45
CA PRO A 494 -15.95 -31.61 7.38
C PRO A 494 -15.30 -31.22 6.04
N TYR A 495 -14.92 -32.24 5.27
CA TYR A 495 -14.50 -32.02 3.88
C TYR A 495 -15.73 -31.67 3.01
N ARG A 496 -15.59 -30.65 2.15
CA ARG A 496 -16.65 -30.16 1.24
C ARG A 496 -16.12 -30.04 -0.18
N LYS A 497 -17.00 -30.16 -1.17
CA LYS A 497 -16.61 -29.94 -2.57
C LYS A 497 -16.41 -28.45 -2.92
N GLY A 498 -16.98 -27.54 -2.13
CA GLY A 498 -16.87 -26.09 -2.28
C GLY A 498 -17.03 -25.37 -0.95
N PRO A 499 -16.46 -24.16 -0.80
CA PRO A 499 -16.30 -23.48 0.48
C PRO A 499 -17.48 -22.54 0.86
N THR A 500 -18.72 -22.85 0.49
CA THR A 500 -19.89 -22.02 0.83
C THR A 500 -20.44 -22.26 2.24
N GLU A 501 -20.09 -23.38 2.84
CA GLU A 501 -20.53 -23.78 4.19
C GLU A 501 -19.33 -24.03 5.09
N GLU A 502 -19.58 -24.17 6.40
CA GLU A 502 -18.55 -24.59 7.37
C GLU A 502 -17.89 -25.91 6.93
N GLY A 503 -16.57 -25.88 6.82
CA GLY A 503 -15.78 -27.01 6.35
C GLY A 503 -14.58 -26.58 5.52
N TRP A 504 -13.95 -27.53 4.87
CA TRP A 504 -12.78 -27.29 4.03
C TRP A 504 -12.84 -28.04 2.71
N SER A 505 -12.17 -27.50 1.71
CA SER A 505 -11.98 -28.12 0.39
C SER A 505 -10.52 -28.14 0.00
N TRP A 506 -10.17 -29.03 -0.93
CA TRP A 506 -8.82 -29.17 -1.46
C TRP A 506 -8.81 -29.08 -2.98
N GLN A 507 -7.98 -28.20 -3.50
CA GLN A 507 -7.68 -28.08 -4.91
C GLN A 507 -6.22 -28.50 -5.12
N PRO A 508 -5.94 -29.64 -5.79
CA PRO A 508 -4.57 -30.02 -6.12
C PRO A 508 -3.98 -29.08 -7.18
N LEU A 509 -2.70 -28.79 -7.06
CA LEU A 509 -1.88 -28.12 -8.06
C LEU A 509 -0.82 -29.10 -8.60
N SER A 510 0.04 -28.63 -9.52
CA SER A 510 1.16 -29.41 -10.05
C SER A 510 2.09 -29.94 -8.94
N SER A 511 2.26 -29.16 -7.86
CA SER A 511 2.91 -29.55 -6.62
C SER A 511 2.09 -29.08 -5.43
N GLY A 512 1.77 -29.97 -4.49
CA GLY A 512 0.92 -29.65 -3.36
C GLY A 512 -0.50 -29.21 -3.77
N GLY A 513 -1.03 -28.14 -3.17
CA GLY A 513 -2.33 -27.61 -3.52
C GLY A 513 -2.82 -26.50 -2.60
N VAL A 514 -4.10 -26.19 -2.75
CA VAL A 514 -4.78 -25.09 -2.04
C VAL A 514 -5.86 -25.66 -1.13
N LEU A 515 -5.75 -25.36 0.13
CA LEU A 515 -6.81 -25.54 1.12
C LEU A 515 -7.64 -24.26 1.18
N ARG A 516 -8.95 -24.39 1.02
CA ARG A 516 -9.93 -23.33 1.32
C ARG A 516 -10.80 -23.82 2.46
N LEU A 517 -10.99 -22.98 3.46
CA LEU A 517 -11.84 -23.34 4.59
C LEU A 517 -12.72 -22.18 5.03
N ASN A 518 -13.91 -22.54 5.52
CA ASN A 518 -14.81 -21.65 6.24
C ASN A 518 -15.01 -22.24 7.65
N ARG A 519 -14.87 -21.40 8.66
CA ARG A 519 -14.97 -21.80 10.06
C ARG A 519 -15.94 -20.93 10.84
N LYS A 520 -16.49 -21.49 11.92
CA LYS A 520 -17.35 -20.79 12.88
C LYS A 520 -17.14 -21.34 14.29
N GLY A 521 -17.21 -20.47 15.29
CA GLY A 521 -17.26 -20.83 16.71
C GLY A 521 -15.92 -21.12 17.37
N ALA A 522 -14.79 -20.85 16.70
CA ALA A 522 -13.47 -20.81 17.32
C ALA A 522 -12.47 -20.00 16.50
N ASP A 523 -11.56 -19.35 17.18
CA ASP A 523 -10.50 -18.52 16.62
C ASP A 523 -9.23 -19.31 16.24
N ARG A 524 -9.09 -20.54 16.75
CA ARG A 524 -7.93 -21.41 16.51
C ARG A 524 -8.20 -22.44 15.43
N VAL A 525 -7.28 -22.55 14.48
CA VAL A 525 -7.27 -23.56 13.41
C VAL A 525 -6.01 -24.41 13.50
N GLU A 526 -6.18 -25.72 13.32
CA GLU A 526 -5.08 -26.68 13.19
C GLU A 526 -5.24 -27.50 11.91
N ILE A 527 -4.18 -27.57 11.11
CA ILE A 527 -4.10 -28.34 9.88
C ILE A 527 -3.00 -29.39 10.04
N VAL A 528 -3.35 -30.68 9.90
CA VAL A 528 -2.41 -31.80 10.00
C VAL A 528 -2.20 -32.39 8.60
N LEU A 529 -0.95 -32.44 8.15
CA LEU A 529 -0.52 -32.95 6.83
C LEU A 529 -0.19 -34.44 6.87
#